data_7b4262e6af443347b37efe817187f2b2
#
_entry.id   7b4262e6af443347b37efe817187f2b2
#
_cell.length_a   1.000
_cell.length_b   1.000
_cell.length_c   1.000
_cell.angle_alpha   90.00
_cell.angle_beta   90.00
_cell.angle_gamma   90.00
#
_symmetry.space_group_name_H-M   'P 1'
#
loop_
_entity.id
_entity.type
_entity.pdbx_description
1 polymer ?
#
loop_
_entity_poly.entity_id
_entity_poly.type
_entity_poly.pdbx_seq_one_letter_code
_entity_poly.pdbx_strand_id
1 'polypeptide(L)'
;MRHFILPLMRGARARGHEVVGLCAEGPLLEIPRAEGFRIEAMPMARSMNPLAQWRAYQAVRDFLKREQCDLVHAHMPISGLIGRAAARSAGVPRIAYTCHGFLFNQPGPWWRRALALQLERAAGRITDVYLTVSAEEAEDARRLGIHPNPTAILNGRDPAQFHPDPDARQTLRAELGAAEDDCVIIAVSRLVRHKGYPELLRAMEATPENARLWVVGERLASDHGEDMEPHFTRAAAALGPRLQRLGYRHDVARLLAAADVFCLPSHFEGLPMSVIEAMLTGLAVVATDIRGPREQVVAGETGLLVPPATIAPLAEALSRLASDPQLRARLGEAGRARALKKFDEAKIIGRTLDLLGL
;
A
#
# COMPACT_ATOMS: atom_id res chain seq x y z
N MET A 1 4.09 -7.01 6.98
CA MET A 1 5.46 -7.57 6.90
C MET A 1 5.79 -8.05 5.48
N ARG A 2 5.01 -8.97 4.86
CA ARG A 2 5.35 -9.64 3.58
C ARG A 2 5.79 -8.70 2.45
N HIS A 3 5.06 -7.63 2.19
CA HIS A 3 5.27 -6.78 1.01
C HIS A 3 6.23 -5.60 1.19
N PHE A 4 6.55 -5.20 2.43
CA PHE A 4 7.40 -4.05 2.70
C PHE A 4 8.67 -4.43 3.45
N ILE A 5 8.54 -5.29 4.48
CA ILE A 5 9.63 -5.56 5.41
C ILE A 5 10.46 -6.75 4.96
N LEU A 6 9.83 -7.83 4.47
CA LEU A 6 10.55 -9.02 4.08
C LEU A 6 11.56 -8.78 2.93
N PRO A 7 11.25 -8.03 1.85
CA PRO A 7 12.25 -7.66 0.85
C PRO A 7 13.42 -6.87 1.43
N LEU A 8 13.15 -5.94 2.36
CA LEU A 8 14.21 -5.18 3.04
C LEU A 8 15.08 -6.08 3.95
N MET A 9 14.47 -7.03 4.67
CA MET A 9 15.20 -8.03 5.47
C MET A 9 16.12 -8.89 4.60
N ARG A 10 15.64 -9.33 3.42
CA ARG A 10 16.46 -10.07 2.45
C ARG A 10 17.64 -9.24 1.98
N GLY A 11 17.41 -7.98 1.66
CA GLY A 11 18.46 -7.05 1.24
C GLY A 11 19.53 -6.80 2.31
N ALA A 12 19.12 -6.60 3.57
CA ALA A 12 20.05 -6.44 4.69
C ALA A 12 20.88 -7.72 4.94
N ARG A 13 20.24 -8.90 4.91
CA ARG A 13 20.94 -10.19 5.02
C ARG A 13 21.94 -10.42 3.88
N ALA A 14 21.58 -10.03 2.66
CA ALA A 14 22.47 -10.13 1.50
C ALA A 14 23.70 -9.23 1.62
N ARG A 15 23.62 -8.16 2.42
CA ARG A 15 24.78 -7.30 2.78
C ARG A 15 25.56 -7.80 4.01
N GLY A 16 25.23 -8.98 4.54
CA GLY A 16 25.95 -9.62 5.65
C GLY A 16 25.45 -9.25 7.04
N HIS A 17 24.30 -8.58 7.16
CA HIS A 17 23.73 -8.22 8.45
C HIS A 17 22.86 -9.34 9.03
N GLU A 18 22.91 -9.54 10.35
CA GLU A 18 21.95 -10.33 11.07
C GLU A 18 20.64 -9.55 11.23
N VAL A 19 19.51 -10.16 10.87
CA VAL A 19 18.21 -9.50 10.87
C VAL A 19 17.20 -10.28 11.67
N VAL A 20 16.64 -9.64 12.69
CA VAL A 20 15.57 -10.21 13.53
C VAL A 20 14.29 -9.40 13.34
N GLY A 21 13.19 -10.09 13.06
CA GLY A 21 11.87 -9.44 12.93
C GLY A 21 11.10 -9.47 14.25
N LEU A 22 10.59 -8.32 14.70
CA LEU A 22 9.72 -8.20 15.87
C LEU A 22 8.31 -7.81 15.45
N CYS A 23 7.31 -8.62 15.74
CA CYS A 23 5.91 -8.33 15.37
C CYS A 23 4.91 -9.12 16.21
N ALA A 24 3.62 -8.82 16.07
CA ALA A 24 2.57 -9.66 16.64
C ALA A 24 2.52 -11.03 15.95
N GLU A 25 2.13 -12.06 16.69
CA GLU A 25 1.95 -13.42 16.15
C GLU A 25 0.85 -13.42 15.07
N GLY A 26 1.03 -14.27 14.06
CA GLY A 26 0.06 -14.44 12.99
C GLY A 26 0.52 -15.39 11.89
N PRO A 27 -0.41 -15.95 11.10
CA PRO A 27 -0.12 -17.03 10.13
C PRO A 27 0.87 -16.61 9.04
N LEU A 28 0.98 -15.33 8.71
CA LEU A 28 1.90 -14.84 7.68
C LEU A 28 3.38 -14.82 8.13
N LEU A 29 3.68 -15.13 9.39
CA LEU A 29 5.06 -15.22 9.89
C LEU A 29 5.76 -16.49 9.46
N GLU A 30 5.02 -17.51 9.04
CA GLU A 30 5.62 -18.74 8.50
C GLU A 30 6.46 -18.46 7.24
N ILE A 31 6.11 -17.46 6.45
CA ILE A 31 6.86 -17.10 5.24
C ILE A 31 8.30 -16.66 5.56
N PRO A 32 8.56 -15.63 6.38
CA PRO A 32 9.93 -15.27 6.73
C PRO A 32 10.63 -16.33 7.58
N ARG A 33 9.91 -17.09 8.42
CA ARG A 33 10.48 -18.21 9.17
C ARG A 33 11.00 -19.32 8.25
N ALA A 34 10.22 -19.68 7.22
CA ALA A 34 10.63 -20.67 6.22
C ALA A 34 11.84 -20.20 5.38
N GLU A 35 12.08 -18.90 5.28
CA GLU A 35 13.29 -18.33 4.67
C GLU A 35 14.50 -18.27 5.63
N GLY A 36 14.35 -18.78 6.86
CA GLY A 36 15.42 -18.82 7.86
C GLY A 36 15.62 -17.49 8.60
N PHE A 37 14.65 -16.57 8.58
CA PHE A 37 14.69 -15.38 9.43
C PHE A 37 14.24 -15.70 10.85
N ARG A 38 14.98 -15.20 11.84
CA ARG A 38 14.53 -15.22 13.23
C ARG A 38 13.41 -14.20 13.40
N ILE A 39 12.22 -14.66 13.76
CA ILE A 39 11.04 -13.82 13.99
C ILE A 39 10.56 -14.04 15.43
N GLU A 40 10.63 -13.00 16.23
CA GLU A 40 10.19 -13.00 17.62
C GLU A 40 8.78 -12.40 17.74
N ALA A 41 7.87 -13.17 18.29
CA ALA A 41 6.50 -12.72 18.54
C ALA A 41 6.48 -11.79 19.76
N MET A 42 5.90 -10.61 19.58
CA MET A 42 5.75 -9.60 20.62
C MET A 42 4.28 -9.28 20.85
N PRO A 43 3.85 -8.92 22.06
CA PRO A 43 2.45 -8.60 22.38
C PRO A 43 2.02 -7.24 21.80
N MET A 44 2.23 -7.05 20.49
CA MET A 44 1.91 -5.81 19.78
C MET A 44 0.46 -5.81 19.30
N ALA A 45 -0.47 -5.41 20.18
CA ALA A 45 -1.87 -5.30 19.80
C ALA A 45 -2.14 -4.03 18.97
N ARG A 46 -3.03 -4.14 17.97
CA ARG A 46 -3.63 -2.99 17.25
C ARG A 46 -4.70 -2.31 18.13
N SER A 47 -4.33 -1.91 19.32
CA SER A 47 -5.23 -1.38 20.34
C SER A 47 -4.66 -0.09 20.92
N MET A 48 -5.54 0.84 21.28
CA MET A 48 -5.17 2.05 22.04
C MET A 48 -5.17 1.82 23.55
N ASN A 49 -5.30 0.57 24.03
CA ASN A 49 -5.27 0.24 25.46
C ASN A 49 -3.87 0.53 26.04
N PRO A 50 -3.71 1.48 26.98
CA PRO A 50 -2.41 1.87 27.51
C PRO A 50 -1.64 0.72 28.17
N LEU A 51 -2.35 -0.20 28.86
CA LEU A 51 -1.72 -1.34 29.51
C LEU A 51 -1.14 -2.34 28.52
N ALA A 52 -1.87 -2.60 27.41
CA ALA A 52 -1.36 -3.45 26.34
C ALA A 52 -0.12 -2.82 25.65
N GLN A 53 -0.15 -1.51 25.45
CA GLN A 53 0.98 -0.78 24.85
C GLN A 53 2.20 -0.76 25.80
N TRP A 54 1.98 -0.62 27.09
CA TRP A 54 3.04 -0.70 28.09
C TRP A 54 3.69 -2.10 28.13
N ARG A 55 2.89 -3.16 28.08
CA ARG A 55 3.42 -4.54 27.99
C ARG A 55 4.25 -4.76 26.73
N ALA A 56 3.76 -4.26 25.59
CA ALA A 56 4.50 -4.32 24.33
C ALA A 56 5.83 -3.55 24.41
N TYR A 57 5.82 -2.35 24.98
CA TYR A 57 7.02 -1.55 25.21
C TYR A 57 8.04 -2.30 26.08
N GLN A 58 7.62 -2.87 27.21
CA GLN A 58 8.53 -3.62 28.08
C GLN A 58 9.13 -4.83 27.39
N ALA A 59 8.31 -5.63 26.69
CA ALA A 59 8.77 -6.81 25.99
C ALA A 59 9.81 -6.47 24.90
N VAL A 60 9.56 -5.42 24.11
CA VAL A 60 10.49 -4.96 23.08
C VAL A 60 11.77 -4.42 23.70
N ARG A 61 11.68 -3.57 24.74
CA ARG A 61 12.86 -3.02 25.42
C ARG A 61 13.75 -4.12 26.02
N ASP A 62 13.14 -5.10 26.68
CA ASP A 62 13.88 -6.18 27.35
C ASP A 62 14.55 -7.11 26.31
N PHE A 63 13.87 -7.35 25.18
CA PHE A 63 14.48 -8.02 24.03
C PHE A 63 15.70 -7.24 23.51
N LEU A 64 15.55 -5.96 23.23
CA LEU A 64 16.62 -5.13 22.66
C LEU A 64 17.85 -5.02 23.60
N LYS A 65 17.62 -4.96 24.93
CA LYS A 65 18.71 -5.01 25.92
C LYS A 65 19.44 -6.32 25.93
N ARG A 66 18.74 -7.44 25.78
CA ARG A 66 19.33 -8.78 25.76
C ARG A 66 20.14 -9.02 24.48
N GLU A 67 19.60 -8.64 23.34
CA GLU A 67 20.21 -8.88 22.03
C GLU A 67 21.28 -7.84 21.65
N GLN A 68 21.36 -6.69 22.33
CA GLN A 68 22.33 -5.62 22.06
C GLN A 68 22.36 -5.18 20.57
N CYS A 69 21.17 -4.93 20.00
CA CYS A 69 21.04 -4.57 18.58
C CYS A 69 21.72 -3.22 18.28
N ASP A 70 22.44 -3.13 17.16
CA ASP A 70 23.09 -1.90 16.68
C ASP A 70 22.11 -0.92 16.06
N LEU A 71 21.06 -1.44 15.41
CA LEU A 71 20.04 -0.67 14.72
C LEU A 71 18.65 -1.22 15.02
N VAL A 72 17.70 -0.35 15.30
CA VAL A 72 16.27 -0.66 15.27
C VAL A 72 15.63 0.11 14.13
N HIS A 73 15.04 -0.60 13.17
CA HIS A 73 14.21 -0.01 12.12
C HIS A 73 12.72 -0.27 12.39
N ALA A 74 12.04 0.74 12.91
CA ALA A 74 10.64 0.66 13.28
C ALA A 74 9.71 1.06 12.11
N HIS A 75 8.55 0.41 12.04
CA HIS A 75 7.56 0.63 10.99
C HIS A 75 6.17 0.80 11.57
N MET A 76 5.27 1.45 10.82
CA MET A 76 3.87 1.69 11.15
C MET A 76 3.68 2.63 12.35
N PRO A 77 2.56 3.37 12.46
CA PRO A 77 2.44 4.42 13.46
C PRO A 77 2.54 3.92 14.91
N ILE A 78 1.70 2.95 15.32
CA ILE A 78 1.63 2.53 16.73
C ILE A 78 2.86 1.70 17.12
N SER A 79 3.17 0.64 16.35
CA SER A 79 4.36 -0.19 16.61
C SER A 79 5.66 0.59 16.42
N GLY A 80 5.68 1.55 15.49
CA GLY A 80 6.80 2.46 15.30
C GLY A 80 7.05 3.39 16.50
N LEU A 81 6.00 3.88 17.14
CA LEU A 81 6.11 4.69 18.35
C LEU A 81 6.71 3.87 19.51
N ILE A 82 6.19 2.65 19.72
CA ILE A 82 6.65 1.74 20.77
C ILE A 82 8.10 1.31 20.50
N GLY A 83 8.40 0.90 19.26
CA GLY A 83 9.74 0.43 18.86
C GLY A 83 10.81 1.49 19.09
N ARG A 84 10.54 2.76 18.68
CA ARG A 84 11.46 3.89 18.89
C ARG A 84 11.67 4.20 20.36
N ALA A 85 10.59 4.26 21.16
CA ALA A 85 10.67 4.50 22.59
C ALA A 85 11.43 3.37 23.32
N ALA A 86 11.16 2.12 23.00
CA ALA A 86 11.86 0.95 23.55
C ALA A 86 13.34 0.95 23.18
N ALA A 87 13.68 1.22 21.91
CA ALA A 87 15.04 1.30 21.42
C ALA A 87 15.84 2.39 22.15
N ARG A 88 15.25 3.59 22.32
CA ARG A 88 15.89 4.68 23.09
C ARG A 88 16.15 4.27 24.53
N SER A 89 15.19 3.61 25.18
CA SER A 89 15.31 3.17 26.58
C SER A 89 16.24 1.97 26.75
N ALA A 90 16.46 1.19 25.71
CA ALA A 90 17.41 0.08 25.69
C ALA A 90 18.85 0.52 25.39
N GLY A 91 19.04 1.77 24.95
CA GLY A 91 20.36 2.30 24.59
C GLY A 91 20.83 1.87 23.18
N VAL A 92 19.89 1.53 22.28
CA VAL A 92 20.23 1.17 20.91
C VAL A 92 20.94 2.35 20.22
N PRO A 93 22.12 2.13 19.59
CA PRO A 93 22.93 3.20 19.04
C PRO A 93 22.26 3.97 17.89
N ARG A 94 21.47 3.29 17.05
CA ARG A 94 20.83 3.90 15.88
C ARG A 94 19.34 3.51 15.79
N ILE A 95 18.48 4.52 15.68
CA ILE A 95 17.03 4.36 15.63
C ILE A 95 16.52 4.90 14.30
N ALA A 96 15.99 4.02 13.47
CA ALA A 96 15.36 4.35 12.20
C ALA A 96 13.85 4.12 12.26
N TYR A 97 13.12 4.91 11.48
CA TYR A 97 11.67 4.76 11.34
C TYR A 97 11.25 4.99 9.89
N THR A 98 10.34 4.13 9.40
CA THR A 98 9.63 4.38 8.13
C THR A 98 8.15 4.61 8.40
N CYS A 99 7.70 5.82 8.05
CA CYS A 99 6.28 6.19 8.06
C CYS A 99 5.59 5.59 6.83
N HIS A 100 4.47 4.88 7.06
CA HIS A 100 3.58 4.32 6.02
C HIS A 100 2.21 5.01 6.02
N GLY A 101 2.18 6.28 6.38
CA GLY A 101 0.97 7.09 6.53
C GLY A 101 0.78 7.59 7.96
N PHE A 102 0.59 8.89 8.11
CA PHE A 102 0.38 9.50 9.44
C PHE A 102 -1.04 9.25 9.95
N LEU A 103 -1.15 8.86 11.22
CA LEU A 103 -2.45 8.69 11.89
C LEU A 103 -3.26 9.99 11.95
N PHE A 104 -2.59 11.12 12.09
CA PHE A 104 -3.25 12.43 12.15
C PHE A 104 -3.84 12.89 10.80
N ASN A 105 -3.48 12.23 9.68
CA ASN A 105 -4.06 12.46 8.36
C ASN A 105 -5.34 11.63 8.12
N GLN A 106 -5.62 10.64 8.97
CA GLN A 106 -6.83 9.83 8.87
C GLN A 106 -8.07 10.61 9.37
N PRO A 107 -9.25 10.37 8.79
CA PRO A 107 -10.49 10.93 9.31
C PRO A 107 -10.72 10.55 10.77
N GLY A 108 -11.20 11.50 11.56
CA GLY A 108 -11.49 11.26 12.98
C GLY A 108 -11.57 12.54 13.81
N PRO A 109 -11.89 12.42 15.10
CA PRO A 109 -11.98 13.55 16.01
C PRO A 109 -10.67 14.34 16.06
N TRP A 110 -10.78 15.67 16.05
CA TRP A 110 -9.62 16.58 16.01
C TRP A 110 -8.61 16.34 17.15
N TRP A 111 -9.09 16.00 18.36
CA TRP A 111 -8.22 15.77 19.51
C TRP A 111 -7.36 14.50 19.38
N ARG A 112 -7.89 13.44 18.73
CA ARG A 112 -7.10 12.24 18.41
C ARG A 112 -6.02 12.54 17.39
N ARG A 113 -6.33 13.35 16.39
CA ARG A 113 -5.38 13.81 15.38
C ARG A 113 -4.29 14.68 16.01
N ALA A 114 -4.66 15.61 16.90
CA ALA A 114 -3.71 16.43 17.64
C ALA A 114 -2.79 15.60 18.53
N LEU A 115 -3.34 14.64 19.28
CA LEU A 115 -2.55 13.71 20.11
C LEU A 115 -1.58 12.90 19.26
N ALA A 116 -2.05 12.32 18.14
CA ALA A 116 -1.20 11.55 17.22
C ALA A 116 -0.03 12.38 16.70
N LEU A 117 -0.26 13.65 16.33
CA LEU A 117 0.79 14.57 15.91
C LEU A 117 1.81 14.85 17.03
N GLN A 118 1.37 15.08 18.27
CA GLN A 118 2.29 15.33 19.38
C GLN A 118 3.13 14.09 19.73
N LEU A 119 2.52 12.91 19.71
CA LEU A 119 3.26 11.65 19.89
C LEU A 119 4.29 11.42 18.78
N GLU A 120 3.92 11.72 17.51
CA GLU A 120 4.84 11.59 16.39
C GLU A 120 6.01 12.59 16.47
N ARG A 121 5.76 13.85 16.90
CA ARG A 121 6.80 14.83 17.19
C ARG A 121 7.75 14.39 18.30
N ALA A 122 7.22 13.83 19.38
CA ALA A 122 8.04 13.32 20.48
C ALA A 122 8.92 12.15 20.02
N ALA A 123 8.36 11.22 19.25
CA ALA A 123 9.10 10.08 18.71
C ALA A 123 10.10 10.50 17.62
N GLY A 124 9.78 11.50 16.82
CA GLY A 124 10.68 12.05 15.81
C GLY A 124 11.98 12.60 16.41
N ARG A 125 11.94 13.19 17.61
CA ARG A 125 13.11 13.71 18.31
C ARG A 125 14.13 12.65 18.76
N ILE A 126 13.68 11.41 18.89
CA ILE A 126 14.51 10.26 19.29
C ILE A 126 14.82 9.33 18.10
N THR A 127 14.57 9.77 16.89
CA THR A 127 14.78 9.02 15.64
C THR A 127 15.96 9.61 14.92
N ASP A 128 16.96 8.79 14.58
CA ASP A 128 18.17 9.24 13.86
C ASP A 128 17.94 9.26 12.34
N VAL A 129 17.19 8.29 11.82
CA VAL A 129 16.86 8.17 10.39
C VAL A 129 15.34 8.12 10.22
N TYR A 130 14.75 9.20 9.73
CA TYR A 130 13.32 9.32 9.51
C TYR A 130 12.97 9.19 8.03
N LEU A 131 12.37 8.08 7.67
CA LEU A 131 11.99 7.74 6.30
C LEU A 131 10.47 7.83 6.12
N THR A 132 10.04 8.20 4.92
CA THR A 132 8.63 8.22 4.53
C THR A 132 8.43 7.52 3.20
N VAL A 133 7.23 6.98 2.97
CA VAL A 133 6.92 6.32 1.70
C VAL A 133 6.45 7.29 0.63
N SER A 134 6.31 8.59 0.94
CA SER A 134 5.94 9.62 -0.04
C SER A 134 6.70 10.93 0.21
N ALA A 135 6.86 11.73 -0.84
CA ALA A 135 7.49 13.04 -0.75
C ALA A 135 6.62 14.04 0.02
N GLU A 136 5.29 13.97 -0.16
CA GLU A 136 4.35 14.80 0.60
C GLU A 136 4.41 14.50 2.11
N GLU A 137 4.60 13.24 2.50
CA GLU A 137 4.79 12.88 3.92
C GLU A 137 6.11 13.40 4.48
N ALA A 138 7.19 13.37 3.70
CA ALA A 138 8.47 13.95 4.10
C ALA A 138 8.34 15.47 4.32
N GLU A 139 7.65 16.15 3.41
CA GLU A 139 7.40 17.60 3.54
C GLU A 139 6.53 17.91 4.77
N ASP A 140 5.46 17.14 5.00
CA ASP A 140 4.65 17.29 6.22
C ASP A 140 5.47 17.04 7.48
N ALA A 141 6.33 16.02 7.51
CA ALA A 141 7.17 15.73 8.66
C ALA A 141 8.08 16.91 8.99
N ARG A 142 8.65 17.56 7.98
CA ARG A 142 9.49 18.76 8.13
C ARG A 142 8.66 19.95 8.57
N ARG A 143 7.59 20.29 7.85
CA ARG A 143 6.73 21.44 8.09
C ARG A 143 6.05 21.40 9.46
N LEU A 144 5.64 20.22 9.90
CA LEU A 144 5.00 20.00 11.20
C LEU A 144 6.01 19.84 12.35
N GLY A 145 7.30 19.97 12.13
CA GLY A 145 8.33 19.85 13.17
C GLY A 145 8.41 18.46 13.80
N ILE A 146 8.13 17.42 13.04
CA ILE A 146 8.26 16.03 13.45
C ILE A 146 9.73 15.62 13.42
N HIS A 147 10.41 15.88 12.30
CA HIS A 147 11.82 15.58 12.11
C HIS A 147 12.49 16.62 11.22
N PRO A 148 13.74 17.06 11.48
CA PRO A 148 14.40 18.08 10.68
C PRO A 148 14.75 17.60 9.26
N ASN A 149 15.14 16.34 9.11
CA ASN A 149 15.64 15.76 7.85
C ASN A 149 14.89 14.48 7.46
N PRO A 150 13.56 14.52 7.21
CA PRO A 150 12.84 13.37 6.75
C PRO A 150 13.19 13.09 5.28
N THR A 151 13.35 11.83 4.92
CA THR A 151 13.71 11.41 3.56
C THR A 151 12.65 10.51 2.97
N ALA A 152 12.11 10.87 1.81
CA ALA A 152 11.20 10.03 1.05
C ALA A 152 11.97 8.91 0.34
N ILE A 153 11.64 7.65 0.66
CA ILE A 153 12.22 6.47 0.01
C ILE A 153 11.30 5.90 -1.08
N LEU A 154 10.01 6.20 -1.01
CA LEU A 154 8.92 5.62 -1.81
C LEU A 154 8.64 4.14 -1.45
N ASN A 155 7.67 3.55 -2.13
CA ASN A 155 7.44 2.11 -2.16
C ASN A 155 7.92 1.54 -3.49
N GLY A 156 8.37 0.30 -3.50
CA GLY A 156 8.77 -0.43 -4.69
C GLY A 156 8.05 -1.76 -4.82
N ARG A 157 7.99 -2.26 -6.06
CA ARG A 157 7.56 -3.62 -6.37
C ARG A 157 8.51 -4.25 -7.38
N ASP A 158 8.61 -5.57 -7.33
CA ASP A 158 9.49 -6.34 -8.20
C ASP A 158 8.96 -6.33 -9.64
N PRO A 159 9.70 -5.73 -10.61
CA PRO A 159 9.31 -5.74 -12.02
C PRO A 159 9.33 -7.14 -12.67
N ALA A 160 10.02 -8.11 -12.07
CA ALA A 160 10.01 -9.48 -12.55
C ALA A 160 8.72 -10.21 -12.14
N GLN A 161 8.06 -9.77 -11.05
CA GLN A 161 6.77 -10.29 -10.63
C GLN A 161 5.60 -9.58 -11.34
N PHE A 162 5.71 -8.27 -11.56
CA PHE A 162 4.65 -7.45 -12.15
C PHE A 162 5.09 -6.94 -13.51
N HIS A 163 4.64 -7.60 -14.55
CA HIS A 163 4.94 -7.30 -15.95
C HIS A 163 3.78 -7.71 -16.86
N PRO A 164 3.71 -7.22 -18.10
CA PRO A 164 2.79 -7.74 -19.08
C PRO A 164 3.03 -9.24 -19.33
N ASP A 165 1.96 -10.04 -19.26
CA ASP A 165 2.00 -11.50 -19.44
C ASP A 165 0.86 -11.91 -20.40
N PRO A 166 1.14 -12.09 -21.70
CA PRO A 166 0.15 -12.46 -22.71
C PRO A 166 -0.51 -13.82 -22.42
N ASP A 167 0.23 -14.79 -21.88
CA ASP A 167 -0.29 -16.12 -21.58
C ASP A 167 -1.28 -16.07 -20.40
N ALA A 168 -0.95 -15.33 -19.35
CA ALA A 168 -1.86 -15.06 -18.25
C ALA A 168 -3.11 -14.33 -18.74
N ARG A 169 -2.95 -13.34 -19.64
CA ARG A 169 -4.07 -12.59 -20.24
C ARG A 169 -5.03 -13.55 -20.98
N GLN A 170 -4.53 -14.36 -21.86
CA GLN A 170 -5.36 -15.30 -22.62
C GLN A 170 -6.08 -16.29 -21.69
N THR A 171 -5.34 -16.91 -20.78
CA THR A 171 -5.87 -17.94 -19.88
C THR A 171 -6.93 -17.40 -18.93
N LEU A 172 -6.65 -16.30 -18.24
CA LEU A 172 -7.56 -15.76 -17.23
C LEU A 172 -8.79 -15.07 -17.83
N ARG A 173 -8.65 -14.45 -19.01
CA ARG A 173 -9.83 -13.90 -19.71
C ARG A 173 -10.78 -15.02 -20.14
N ALA A 174 -10.27 -16.14 -20.64
CA ALA A 174 -11.09 -17.30 -20.98
C ALA A 174 -11.74 -17.91 -19.71
N GLU A 175 -10.97 -18.08 -18.63
CA GLU A 175 -11.47 -18.60 -17.33
C GLU A 175 -12.58 -17.72 -16.74
N LEU A 176 -12.42 -16.40 -16.81
CA LEU A 176 -13.34 -15.43 -16.23
C LEU A 176 -14.41 -14.92 -17.23
N GLY A 177 -14.48 -15.50 -18.42
CA GLY A 177 -15.51 -15.19 -19.41
C GLY A 177 -15.46 -13.75 -19.94
N ALA A 178 -14.28 -13.14 -20.00
CA ALA A 178 -14.08 -11.85 -20.64
C ALA A 178 -13.76 -12.04 -22.13
N ALA A 179 -14.55 -11.42 -22.99
CA ALA A 179 -14.33 -11.45 -24.44
C ALA A 179 -13.10 -10.61 -24.84
N GLU A 180 -12.61 -10.80 -26.06
CA GLU A 180 -11.41 -10.10 -26.53
C GLU A 180 -11.62 -8.58 -26.61
N ASP A 181 -12.80 -8.15 -27.01
CA ASP A 181 -13.22 -6.76 -27.14
C ASP A 181 -13.71 -6.13 -25.80
N ASP A 182 -13.86 -6.92 -24.74
CA ASP A 182 -14.17 -6.38 -23.43
C ASP A 182 -13.03 -5.53 -22.88
N CYS A 183 -13.38 -4.41 -22.26
CA CYS A 183 -12.46 -3.62 -21.45
C CYS A 183 -12.58 -4.04 -19.98
N VAL A 184 -11.60 -4.78 -19.50
CA VAL A 184 -11.57 -5.25 -18.11
C VAL A 184 -10.95 -4.19 -17.21
N ILE A 185 -11.78 -3.62 -16.35
CA ILE A 185 -11.39 -2.71 -15.26
C ILE A 185 -11.17 -3.57 -14.01
N ILE A 186 -9.99 -3.46 -13.37
CA ILE A 186 -9.69 -4.23 -12.16
C ILE A 186 -9.45 -3.30 -10.97
N ALA A 187 -10.03 -3.64 -9.82
CA ALA A 187 -9.78 -3.00 -8.54
C ALA A 187 -9.20 -4.03 -7.55
N VAL A 188 -8.03 -3.73 -6.99
CA VAL A 188 -7.32 -4.62 -6.05
C VAL A 188 -7.12 -3.89 -4.73
N SER A 189 -7.95 -4.21 -3.74
CA SER A 189 -7.85 -3.65 -2.38
C SER A 189 -8.77 -4.37 -1.40
N ARG A 190 -8.66 -4.03 -0.10
CA ARG A 190 -9.65 -4.46 0.91
C ARG A 190 -11.01 -3.84 0.61
N LEU A 191 -12.09 -4.62 0.88
CA LEU A 191 -13.46 -4.16 0.65
C LEU A 191 -13.95 -3.30 1.83
N VAL A 192 -13.47 -2.06 1.87
CA VAL A 192 -13.79 -1.07 2.91
C VAL A 192 -14.18 0.27 2.30
N ARG A 193 -15.00 1.03 3.00
CA ARG A 193 -15.61 2.29 2.51
C ARG A 193 -14.60 3.27 1.92
N HIS A 194 -13.46 3.45 2.60
CA HIS A 194 -12.45 4.41 2.16
C HIS A 194 -11.67 4.02 0.90
N LYS A 195 -11.87 2.83 0.38
CA LYS A 195 -11.34 2.41 -0.92
C LYS A 195 -12.22 2.83 -2.10
N GLY A 196 -13.37 3.47 -1.83
CA GLY A 196 -14.20 4.10 -2.84
C GLY A 196 -15.06 3.13 -3.65
N TYR A 197 -15.34 1.94 -3.12
CA TYR A 197 -16.20 0.95 -3.81
C TYR A 197 -17.59 1.45 -4.12
N PRO A 198 -18.30 2.19 -3.24
CA PRO A 198 -19.61 2.73 -3.59
C PRO A 198 -19.57 3.66 -4.80
N GLU A 199 -18.53 4.47 -4.92
CA GLU A 199 -18.32 5.38 -6.05
C GLU A 199 -17.99 4.59 -7.33
N LEU A 200 -17.09 3.59 -7.22
CA LEU A 200 -16.71 2.74 -8.36
C LEU A 200 -17.91 1.95 -8.92
N LEU A 201 -18.65 1.28 -8.05
CA LEU A 201 -19.79 0.48 -8.44
C LEU A 201 -20.87 1.34 -9.13
N ARG A 202 -21.12 2.55 -8.64
CA ARG A 202 -22.03 3.51 -9.27
C ARG A 202 -21.49 4.05 -10.60
N ALA A 203 -20.21 4.34 -10.67
CA ALA A 203 -19.55 4.82 -11.89
C ALA A 203 -19.65 3.79 -13.02
N MET A 204 -19.52 2.51 -12.68
CA MET A 204 -19.67 1.41 -13.66
C MET A 204 -21.04 1.32 -14.32
N GLU A 205 -22.10 1.80 -13.65
CA GLU A 205 -23.45 1.82 -14.23
C GLU A 205 -23.53 2.73 -15.49
N ALA A 206 -22.65 3.74 -15.58
CA ALA A 206 -22.59 4.69 -16.70
C ALA A 206 -21.49 4.36 -17.74
N THR A 207 -20.76 3.24 -17.58
CA THR A 207 -19.74 2.83 -18.55
C THR A 207 -20.34 2.04 -19.71
N PRO A 208 -19.68 1.98 -20.88
CA PRO A 208 -20.11 1.16 -22.02
C PRO A 208 -20.32 -0.31 -21.66
N GLU A 209 -21.18 -1.00 -22.43
CA GLU A 209 -21.56 -2.41 -22.20
C GLU A 209 -20.38 -3.39 -22.23
N ASN A 210 -19.34 -3.10 -22.98
CA ASN A 210 -18.11 -3.89 -23.03
C ASN A 210 -17.16 -3.63 -21.84
N ALA A 211 -17.48 -2.71 -20.92
CA ALA A 211 -16.71 -2.49 -19.71
C ALA A 211 -17.10 -3.48 -18.63
N ARG A 212 -16.15 -4.30 -18.16
CA ARG A 212 -16.31 -5.28 -17.08
C ARG A 212 -15.53 -4.85 -15.86
N LEU A 213 -16.03 -5.13 -14.67
CA LEU A 213 -15.34 -4.83 -13.41
C LEU A 213 -14.96 -6.13 -12.69
N TRP A 214 -13.66 -6.33 -12.48
CA TRP A 214 -13.12 -7.36 -11.60
C TRP A 214 -12.71 -6.75 -10.26
N VAL A 215 -13.26 -7.29 -9.17
CA VAL A 215 -12.95 -6.85 -7.81
C VAL A 215 -12.17 -7.94 -7.10
N VAL A 216 -10.92 -7.61 -6.74
CA VAL A 216 -10.00 -8.52 -6.05
C VAL A 216 -9.75 -8.03 -4.65
N GLY A 217 -10.01 -8.88 -3.68
CA GLY A 217 -9.82 -8.62 -2.26
C GLY A 217 -11.06 -8.97 -1.43
N GLU A 218 -10.91 -8.80 -0.14
CA GLU A 218 -11.97 -9.10 0.83
C GLU A 218 -11.92 -8.12 2.00
N ARG A 219 -12.95 -8.16 2.83
CA ARG A 219 -12.97 -7.48 4.12
C ARG A 219 -12.31 -8.38 5.15
N LEU A 220 -11.36 -7.82 5.92
CA LEU A 220 -10.74 -8.54 7.02
C LEU A 220 -11.62 -8.45 8.28
N ALA A 221 -11.54 -9.46 9.15
CA ALA A 221 -12.25 -9.45 10.43
C ALA A 221 -11.86 -8.25 11.33
N SER A 222 -10.68 -7.68 11.11
CA SER A 222 -10.20 -6.48 11.83
C SER A 222 -10.62 -5.16 11.19
N ASP A 223 -11.31 -5.18 10.06
CA ASP A 223 -11.78 -3.95 9.41
C ASP A 223 -13.09 -3.49 10.05
N HIS A 224 -13.10 -2.23 10.47
CA HIS A 224 -14.26 -1.58 11.07
C HIS A 224 -14.93 -0.63 10.07
N GLY A 225 -16.16 -0.23 10.35
CA GLY A 225 -16.92 0.72 9.55
C GLY A 225 -18.03 0.05 8.72
N GLU A 226 -18.51 0.79 7.72
CA GLU A 226 -19.64 0.40 6.88
C GLU A 226 -19.40 -0.93 6.17
N ASP A 227 -20.46 -1.76 6.13
CA ASP A 227 -20.46 -2.98 5.34
C ASP A 227 -20.66 -2.64 3.85
N MET A 228 -19.80 -3.19 3.01
CA MET A 228 -19.87 -2.96 1.56
C MET A 228 -20.85 -3.89 0.85
N GLU A 229 -21.36 -4.92 1.51
CA GLU A 229 -22.23 -5.92 0.89
C GLU A 229 -23.53 -5.34 0.28
N PRO A 230 -24.23 -4.37 0.91
CA PRO A 230 -25.40 -3.73 0.28
C PRO A 230 -25.08 -3.03 -1.04
N HIS A 231 -23.89 -2.41 -1.15
CA HIS A 231 -23.44 -1.75 -2.38
C HIS A 231 -23.17 -2.77 -3.49
N PHE A 232 -22.51 -3.89 -3.16
CA PHE A 232 -22.26 -4.98 -4.11
C PHE A 232 -23.53 -5.67 -4.58
N THR A 233 -24.48 -5.93 -3.68
CA THR A 233 -25.78 -6.55 -4.02
C THR A 233 -26.53 -5.67 -5.02
N ARG A 234 -26.61 -4.37 -4.77
CA ARG A 234 -27.23 -3.41 -5.69
C ARG A 234 -26.50 -3.37 -7.04
N ALA A 235 -25.19 -3.31 -7.03
CA ALA A 235 -24.39 -3.27 -8.26
C ALA A 235 -24.50 -4.56 -9.07
N ALA A 236 -24.60 -5.71 -8.42
CA ALA A 236 -24.82 -6.99 -9.09
C ALA A 236 -26.17 -7.02 -9.84
N ALA A 237 -27.21 -6.43 -9.25
CA ALA A 237 -28.51 -6.30 -9.92
C ALA A 237 -28.45 -5.36 -11.15
N ALA A 238 -27.65 -4.29 -11.10
CA ALA A 238 -27.52 -3.31 -12.17
C ALA A 238 -26.56 -3.73 -13.30
N LEU A 239 -25.43 -4.36 -12.93
CA LEU A 239 -24.34 -4.68 -13.85
C LEU A 239 -24.39 -6.13 -14.36
N GLY A 240 -25.09 -7.01 -13.66
CA GLY A 240 -25.17 -8.44 -14.03
C GLY A 240 -23.79 -9.06 -14.20
N PRO A 241 -23.52 -9.73 -15.34
CA PRO A 241 -22.27 -10.42 -15.61
C PRO A 241 -21.06 -9.47 -15.78
N ARG A 242 -21.28 -8.17 -15.90
CA ARG A 242 -20.21 -7.17 -15.99
C ARG A 242 -19.47 -6.98 -14.66
N LEU A 243 -20.02 -7.41 -13.52
CA LEU A 243 -19.39 -7.35 -12.21
C LEU A 243 -18.99 -8.74 -11.75
N GLN A 244 -17.69 -8.94 -11.51
CA GLN A 244 -17.15 -10.17 -10.95
C GLN A 244 -16.37 -9.89 -9.67
N ARG A 245 -16.75 -10.55 -8.58
CA ARG A 245 -16.09 -10.51 -7.28
C ARG A 245 -15.20 -11.75 -7.16
N LEU A 246 -13.90 -11.57 -7.25
CA LEU A 246 -12.93 -12.67 -7.29
C LEU A 246 -12.41 -13.07 -5.89
N GLY A 247 -12.84 -12.36 -4.83
CA GLY A 247 -12.40 -12.64 -3.46
C GLY A 247 -10.91 -12.37 -3.26
N TYR A 248 -10.33 -12.99 -2.23
CA TYR A 248 -8.90 -12.94 -2.00
C TYR A 248 -8.17 -13.85 -3.00
N ARG A 249 -7.18 -13.30 -3.69
CA ARG A 249 -6.40 -14.00 -4.72
C ARG A 249 -4.90 -13.92 -4.43
N HIS A 250 -4.18 -14.98 -4.72
CA HIS A 250 -2.70 -15.05 -4.61
C HIS A 250 -2.00 -14.69 -5.92
N ASP A 251 -2.69 -14.75 -7.04
CA ASP A 251 -2.21 -14.56 -8.40
C ASP A 251 -2.52 -13.15 -8.96
N VAL A 252 -2.48 -12.14 -8.09
CA VAL A 252 -2.80 -10.74 -8.43
C VAL A 252 -1.98 -10.24 -9.64
N ALA A 253 -0.71 -10.63 -9.77
CA ALA A 253 0.13 -10.23 -10.89
C ALA A 253 -0.45 -10.71 -12.24
N ARG A 254 -0.91 -11.96 -12.28
CA ARG A 254 -1.56 -12.54 -13.48
C ARG A 254 -2.91 -11.89 -13.79
N LEU A 255 -3.70 -11.58 -12.75
CA LEU A 255 -4.99 -10.88 -12.91
C LEU A 255 -4.78 -9.45 -13.43
N LEU A 256 -3.76 -8.74 -12.95
CA LEU A 256 -3.39 -7.43 -13.49
C LEU A 256 -2.98 -7.56 -14.96
N ALA A 257 -2.17 -8.56 -15.33
CA ALA A 257 -1.77 -8.78 -16.73
C ALA A 257 -2.96 -9.13 -17.64
N ALA A 258 -4.03 -9.68 -17.11
CA ALA A 258 -5.26 -9.99 -17.84
C ALA A 258 -6.23 -8.81 -17.99
N ALA A 259 -6.06 -7.74 -17.21
CA ALA A 259 -6.91 -6.55 -17.22
C ALA A 259 -6.42 -5.50 -18.24
N ASP A 260 -7.20 -4.44 -18.42
CA ASP A 260 -6.93 -3.32 -19.32
C ASP A 260 -6.76 -1.99 -18.58
N VAL A 261 -7.53 -1.79 -17.50
CA VAL A 261 -7.53 -0.58 -16.68
C VAL A 261 -7.48 -0.97 -15.22
N PHE A 262 -6.61 -0.32 -14.47
CA PHE A 262 -6.61 -0.41 -13.01
C PHE A 262 -7.34 0.78 -12.42
N CYS A 263 -8.23 0.55 -11.44
CA CYS A 263 -8.98 1.60 -10.76
C CYS A 263 -8.80 1.54 -9.24
N LEU A 264 -8.39 2.67 -8.64
CA LEU A 264 -8.30 2.84 -7.19
C LEU A 264 -8.90 4.21 -6.76
N PRO A 265 -10.23 4.31 -6.57
CA PRO A 265 -10.91 5.56 -6.23
C PRO A 265 -10.93 5.83 -4.71
N SER A 266 -9.82 5.59 -4.04
CA SER A 266 -9.71 5.70 -2.58
C SER A 266 -9.90 7.15 -2.08
N HIS A 267 -10.39 7.27 -0.85
CA HIS A 267 -10.55 8.58 -0.18
C HIS A 267 -9.28 9.04 0.52
N PHE A 268 -8.41 8.14 0.92
CA PHE A 268 -7.08 8.41 1.44
C PHE A 268 -6.14 7.22 1.23
N GLU A 269 -4.86 7.50 1.01
CA GLU A 269 -3.78 6.52 0.86
C GLU A 269 -2.47 7.08 1.46
N GLY A 270 -1.50 6.18 1.68
CA GLY A 270 -0.11 6.56 1.82
C GLY A 270 0.56 6.61 0.44
N LEU A 271 1.20 5.53 0.03
CA LEU A 271 1.66 5.30 -1.34
C LEU A 271 1.22 3.89 -1.77
N PRO A 272 0.05 3.73 -2.43
CA PRO A 272 -0.58 2.44 -2.66
C PRO A 272 0.27 1.53 -3.57
N MET A 273 0.57 0.34 -3.08
CA MET A 273 1.36 -0.67 -3.80
C MET A 273 0.64 -1.16 -5.05
N SER A 274 -0.69 -1.32 -4.99
CA SER A 274 -1.47 -1.82 -6.11
C SER A 274 -1.45 -0.89 -7.33
N VAL A 275 -1.27 0.42 -7.13
CA VAL A 275 -1.02 1.36 -8.24
C VAL A 275 0.34 1.08 -8.89
N ILE A 276 1.39 0.85 -8.09
CA ILE A 276 2.72 0.50 -8.62
C ILE A 276 2.67 -0.82 -9.37
N GLU A 277 2.00 -1.82 -8.82
CA GLU A 277 1.79 -3.14 -9.42
C GLU A 277 1.10 -3.03 -10.79
N ALA A 278 0.03 -2.25 -10.86
CA ALA A 278 -0.69 -1.98 -12.10
C ALA A 278 0.16 -1.23 -13.13
N MET A 279 0.89 -0.20 -12.71
CA MET A 279 1.79 0.55 -13.59
C MET A 279 2.92 -0.34 -14.13
N LEU A 280 3.54 -1.18 -13.30
CA LEU A 280 4.58 -2.13 -13.73
C LEU A 280 4.03 -3.16 -14.73
N THR A 281 2.78 -3.57 -14.58
CA THR A 281 2.10 -4.46 -15.53
C THR A 281 1.69 -3.76 -16.83
N GLY A 282 1.78 -2.42 -16.90
CA GLY A 282 1.48 -1.64 -18.11
C GLY A 282 0.01 -1.27 -18.24
N LEU A 283 -0.76 -1.30 -17.18
CA LEU A 283 -2.17 -0.91 -17.18
C LEU A 283 -2.33 0.62 -17.19
N ALA A 284 -3.34 1.10 -17.91
CA ALA A 284 -3.83 2.45 -17.71
C ALA A 284 -4.44 2.57 -16.29
N VAL A 285 -4.02 3.58 -15.54
CA VAL A 285 -4.47 3.76 -14.16
C VAL A 285 -5.49 4.88 -14.06
N VAL A 286 -6.62 4.63 -13.38
CA VAL A 286 -7.54 5.65 -12.89
C VAL A 286 -7.45 5.65 -11.35
N ALA A 287 -7.08 6.77 -10.77
CA ALA A 287 -6.99 6.92 -9.33
C ALA A 287 -7.54 8.27 -8.87
N THR A 288 -7.79 8.41 -7.59
CA THR A 288 -8.20 9.73 -7.04
C THR A 288 -7.00 10.65 -6.88
N ASP A 289 -7.23 11.95 -7.11
CA ASP A 289 -6.26 13.03 -6.90
C ASP A 289 -6.09 13.34 -5.41
N ILE A 290 -5.43 12.40 -4.72
CA ILE A 290 -5.11 12.47 -3.29
C ILE A 290 -3.63 12.15 -3.09
N ARG A 291 -3.14 12.34 -1.86
CA ARG A 291 -1.79 11.92 -1.47
C ARG A 291 -1.53 10.46 -1.84
N GLY A 292 -0.33 10.17 -2.23
CA GLY A 292 0.11 8.87 -2.69
C GLY A 292 -0.16 8.65 -4.18
N PRO A 293 -1.40 8.41 -4.62
CA PRO A 293 -1.70 8.26 -6.05
C PRO A 293 -1.21 9.42 -6.91
N ARG A 294 -1.34 10.67 -6.45
CA ARG A 294 -0.83 11.88 -7.13
C ARG A 294 0.70 11.87 -7.34
N GLU A 295 1.45 11.24 -6.45
CA GLU A 295 2.90 11.10 -6.61
C GLU A 295 3.27 9.98 -7.61
N GLN A 296 2.40 8.99 -7.77
CA GLN A 296 2.61 7.85 -8.65
C GLN A 296 2.18 8.17 -10.08
N VAL A 297 0.98 8.73 -10.24
CA VAL A 297 0.34 8.98 -11.53
C VAL A 297 0.50 10.45 -11.92
N VAL A 298 1.00 10.68 -13.12
CA VAL A 298 1.01 12.02 -13.77
C VAL A 298 -0.25 12.12 -14.61
N ALA A 299 -1.14 13.03 -14.23
CA ALA A 299 -2.46 13.19 -14.85
C ALA A 299 -2.37 13.41 -16.37
N GLY A 300 -3.05 12.59 -17.16
CA GLY A 300 -3.08 12.65 -18.63
C GLY A 300 -1.83 12.11 -19.35
N GLU A 301 -0.75 11.81 -18.60
CA GLU A 301 0.48 11.23 -19.16
C GLU A 301 0.65 9.75 -18.81
N THR A 302 0.50 9.38 -17.53
CA THR A 302 0.70 8.01 -17.04
C THR A 302 -0.56 7.40 -16.44
N GLY A 303 -1.69 8.09 -16.51
CA GLY A 303 -2.99 7.69 -16.00
C GLY A 303 -3.93 8.88 -15.89
N LEU A 304 -5.10 8.66 -15.33
CA LEU A 304 -6.10 9.69 -15.07
C LEU A 304 -6.30 9.85 -13.56
N LEU A 305 -6.35 11.11 -13.10
CA LEU A 305 -6.67 11.46 -11.72
C LEU A 305 -8.04 12.12 -11.66
N VAL A 306 -8.88 11.67 -10.74
CA VAL A 306 -10.24 12.20 -10.53
C VAL A 306 -10.41 12.71 -9.10
N PRO A 307 -11.32 13.67 -8.84
CA PRO A 307 -11.59 14.11 -7.48
C PRO A 307 -12.08 12.95 -6.59
N PRO A 308 -11.68 12.88 -5.31
CA PRO A 308 -12.13 11.82 -4.41
C PRO A 308 -13.64 11.94 -4.10
N ALA A 309 -14.27 10.81 -3.80
CA ALA A 309 -15.69 10.70 -3.46
C ALA A 309 -16.65 11.28 -4.53
N THR A 310 -16.27 11.26 -5.81
CA THR A 310 -17.10 11.74 -6.92
C THR A 310 -17.40 10.60 -7.91
N ILE A 311 -18.65 10.48 -8.33
CA ILE A 311 -19.10 9.42 -9.25
C ILE A 311 -18.93 9.84 -10.70
N ALA A 312 -19.42 11.03 -11.08
CA ALA A 312 -19.45 11.44 -12.49
C ALA A 312 -18.06 11.57 -13.12
N PRO A 313 -17.05 12.23 -12.51
CA PRO A 313 -15.69 12.26 -13.05
C PRO A 313 -15.05 10.87 -13.15
N LEU A 314 -15.34 9.98 -12.19
CA LEU A 314 -14.86 8.60 -12.23
C LEU A 314 -15.48 7.83 -13.39
N ALA A 315 -16.80 7.94 -13.58
CA ALA A 315 -17.51 7.32 -14.69
C ALA A 315 -17.00 7.81 -16.05
N GLU A 316 -16.77 9.11 -16.19
CA GLU A 316 -16.21 9.71 -17.41
C GLU A 316 -14.81 9.16 -17.72
N ALA A 317 -13.92 9.11 -16.72
CA ALA A 317 -12.57 8.58 -16.87
C ALA A 317 -12.58 7.10 -17.29
N LEU A 318 -13.41 6.27 -16.63
CA LEU A 318 -13.56 4.86 -16.95
C LEU A 318 -14.16 4.64 -18.34
N SER A 319 -15.23 5.39 -18.69
CA SER A 319 -15.86 5.31 -20.02
C SER A 319 -14.91 5.71 -21.14
N ARG A 320 -14.13 6.77 -20.92
CA ARG A 320 -13.11 7.22 -21.88
C ARG A 320 -12.07 6.13 -22.14
N LEU A 321 -11.56 5.50 -21.07
CA LEU A 321 -10.60 4.41 -21.21
C LEU A 321 -11.25 3.15 -21.79
N ALA A 322 -12.51 2.85 -21.50
CA ALA A 322 -13.21 1.72 -22.08
C ALA A 322 -13.40 1.86 -23.60
N SER A 323 -13.63 3.08 -24.08
CA SER A 323 -13.90 3.38 -25.50
C SER A 323 -12.65 3.68 -26.33
N ASP A 324 -11.49 3.96 -25.71
CA ASP A 324 -10.26 4.37 -26.42
C ASP A 324 -9.06 3.46 -26.09
N PRO A 325 -8.89 2.36 -26.88
CA PRO A 325 -7.76 1.45 -26.71
C PRO A 325 -6.40 2.10 -26.90
N GLN A 326 -6.29 3.09 -27.81
CA GLN A 326 -5.03 3.78 -28.06
C GLN A 326 -4.62 4.63 -26.87
N LEU A 327 -5.57 5.32 -26.24
CA LEU A 327 -5.32 6.06 -25.00
C LEU A 327 -4.90 5.12 -23.88
N ARG A 328 -5.55 3.96 -23.71
CA ARG A 328 -5.16 2.94 -22.71
C ARG A 328 -3.70 2.50 -22.91
N ALA A 329 -3.34 2.12 -24.15
CA ALA A 329 -1.99 1.68 -24.47
C ALA A 329 -0.95 2.77 -24.17
N ARG A 330 -1.17 4.00 -24.61
CA ARG A 330 -0.28 5.14 -24.39
C ARG A 330 -0.07 5.43 -22.91
N LEU A 331 -1.15 5.49 -22.12
CA LEU A 331 -1.06 5.77 -20.67
C LEU A 331 -0.40 4.62 -19.91
N GLY A 332 -0.70 3.37 -20.27
CA GLY A 332 -0.12 2.18 -19.68
C GLY A 332 1.39 2.06 -19.94
N GLU A 333 1.83 2.29 -21.17
CA GLU A 333 3.24 2.29 -21.56
C GLU A 333 4.03 3.38 -20.81
N ALA A 334 3.54 4.60 -20.81
CA ALA A 334 4.16 5.71 -20.08
C ALA A 334 4.17 5.46 -18.57
N GLY A 335 3.08 4.89 -18.04
CA GLY A 335 2.97 4.47 -16.64
C GLY A 335 4.03 3.43 -16.28
N ARG A 336 4.20 2.40 -17.08
CA ARG A 336 5.22 1.36 -16.89
C ARG A 336 6.64 1.92 -16.94
N ALA A 337 6.95 2.76 -17.91
CA ALA A 337 8.27 3.40 -18.01
C ALA A 337 8.60 4.23 -16.76
N ARG A 338 7.61 4.98 -16.23
CA ARG A 338 7.75 5.72 -14.97
C ARG A 338 7.96 4.77 -13.79
N ALA A 339 7.18 3.67 -13.69
CA ALA A 339 7.27 2.73 -12.58
C ALA A 339 8.64 2.02 -12.52
N LEU A 340 9.15 1.54 -13.65
CA LEU A 340 10.48 0.94 -13.75
C LEU A 340 11.61 1.89 -13.33
N LYS A 341 11.43 3.19 -13.56
CA LYS A 341 12.40 4.20 -13.16
C LYS A 341 12.32 4.53 -11.66
N LYS A 342 11.10 4.68 -11.11
CA LYS A 342 10.88 5.27 -9.76
C LYS A 342 10.52 4.25 -8.68
N PHE A 343 9.89 3.12 -9.03
CA PHE A 343 9.26 2.21 -8.08
C PHE A 343 9.79 0.77 -8.19
N ASP A 344 10.97 0.61 -8.74
CA ASP A 344 11.70 -0.67 -8.75
C ASP A 344 12.13 -1.05 -7.33
N GLU A 345 11.67 -2.20 -6.85
CA GLU A 345 11.87 -2.66 -5.47
C GLU A 345 13.35 -2.76 -5.11
N ALA A 346 14.19 -3.30 -6.00
CA ALA A 346 15.62 -3.46 -5.72
C ALA A 346 16.31 -2.12 -5.51
N LYS A 347 15.98 -1.10 -6.32
CA LYS A 347 16.50 0.26 -6.18
C LYS A 347 16.04 0.93 -4.88
N ILE A 348 14.76 0.75 -4.51
CA ILE A 348 14.21 1.30 -3.27
C ILE A 348 14.86 0.64 -2.06
N ILE A 349 15.03 -0.68 -2.07
CA ILE A 349 15.70 -1.43 -1.00
C ILE A 349 17.16 -0.97 -0.87
N GLY A 350 17.91 -0.94 -1.97
CA GLY A 350 19.32 -0.49 -1.97
C GLY A 350 19.45 0.89 -1.34
N ARG A 351 18.67 1.87 -1.82
CA ARG A 351 18.66 3.23 -1.26
C ARG A 351 18.28 3.26 0.22
N THR A 352 17.29 2.44 0.62
CA THR A 352 16.86 2.38 2.02
C THR A 352 17.99 1.87 2.92
N LEU A 353 18.68 0.80 2.51
CA LEU A 353 19.80 0.22 3.24
C LEU A 353 20.97 1.23 3.35
N ASP A 354 21.30 1.94 2.27
CA ASP A 354 22.32 2.98 2.28
C ASP A 354 22.00 4.10 3.29
N LEU A 355 20.74 4.55 3.35
CA LEU A 355 20.26 5.54 4.32
C LEU A 355 20.30 5.01 5.76
N LEU A 356 20.11 3.71 5.95
CA LEU A 356 20.23 3.03 7.23
C LEU A 356 21.71 2.82 7.64
N GLY A 357 22.64 2.94 6.71
CA GLY A 357 24.07 2.67 6.93
C GLY A 357 24.39 1.18 6.97
N LEU A 358 23.64 0.40 6.24
CA LEU A 358 23.76 -1.04 6.12
C LEU A 358 24.31 -1.43 4.75
#